data_460692d4622e83b7c1fe6580144de144
#
_entry.id   460692d4622e83b7c1fe6580144de144
#
_cell.length_a   1.000
_cell.length_b   1.000
_cell.length_c   1.000
_cell.angle_alpha   90.00
_cell.angle_beta   90.00
_cell.angle_gamma   90.00
#
_symmetry.space_group_name_H-M   'P 1'
#
loop_
_entity.id
_entity.type
_entity.pdbx_description
1 polymer ?
#
loop_
_entity_poly.entity_id
_entity_poly.type
_entity_poly.pdbx_seq_one_letter_code
_entity_poly.pdbx_strand_id
1 'polypeptide(L)'
;MAVVSYSVEVVNVNKKLRAIVADTIAIYNSALNYVIGVVEENYDQIKVLDNLERKMFIERLIHNTKSNVAKYDFDKKYYKLPSYMLRDIEAQAYGYYSSYVSNLANYEKERYESISNGLKFQKRKPQKTTCNALPTFYKDNMYLEKKSNQIELKMYVDNTWKFLKIKLKKRDLKYLESIDGKRCNPEIYVEGKKIFVKFSFKIKTPSLTNKPLNERIICGVDLGINNDATLSIMDSKGTIIARHFIKTRDKDLLNHLLNRRRKIQRESGNYKYLGNLHIMNKINSLNENMVNQTVNQIIKICLSYGVDIIVFENLRHKFKRAKKSFRARFHHWRKISIFNKAYEIAHRNGMRVSTVNPAGTSKYAYDGSGEVKRDENNYSICTFKNGKIYNCDLSASYNIAARYLVREYLKPLDANSRLALETKVSLVLSGTKVTYNTLKRLLLVM
;
A
#
# COMPACT_ATOMS: atom_id res chain seq x y z
N MET A 1 -7.33 11.61 -10.29
CA MET A 1 -6.91 10.49 -11.17
C MET A 1 -6.06 9.52 -10.35
N ALA A 2 -6.23 8.20 -10.56
CA ALA A 2 -5.35 7.19 -9.99
C ALA A 2 -4.66 6.41 -11.11
N VAL A 3 -3.52 5.77 -10.80
CA VAL A 3 -2.85 4.84 -11.71
C VAL A 3 -3.03 3.43 -11.16
N VAL A 4 -3.54 2.54 -11.99
CA VAL A 4 -3.66 1.11 -11.68
C VAL A 4 -2.79 0.31 -12.63
N SER A 5 -2.09 -0.69 -12.12
CA SER A 5 -1.17 -1.50 -12.92
C SER A 5 -1.52 -2.98 -12.84
N TYR A 6 -1.42 -3.66 -13.98
CA TYR A 6 -1.68 -5.08 -14.11
C TYR A 6 -0.55 -5.75 -14.88
N SER A 7 -0.11 -6.88 -14.39
CA SER A 7 0.95 -7.66 -15.02
C SER A 7 0.38 -8.82 -15.80
N VAL A 8 0.74 -8.92 -17.07
CA VAL A 8 0.33 -9.98 -17.99
C VAL A 8 1.49 -10.93 -18.20
N GLU A 9 1.27 -12.23 -18.00
CA GLU A 9 2.28 -13.25 -18.18
C GLU A 9 2.58 -13.44 -19.69
N VAL A 10 3.86 -13.46 -20.02
CA VAL A 10 4.35 -13.84 -21.35
C VAL A 10 4.31 -15.35 -21.50
N VAL A 11 3.72 -15.85 -22.58
CA VAL A 11 3.66 -17.29 -22.90
C VAL A 11 4.83 -17.71 -23.77
N ASN A 12 5.18 -19.00 -23.74
CA ASN A 12 6.27 -19.59 -24.50
C ASN A 12 7.66 -19.00 -24.20
N VAL A 13 7.92 -18.74 -22.90
CA VAL A 13 9.19 -18.20 -22.43
C VAL A 13 10.27 -19.29 -22.48
N ASN A 14 11.31 -19.07 -23.28
CA ASN A 14 12.50 -19.90 -23.33
C ASN A 14 13.70 -19.22 -22.61
N LYS A 15 14.81 -19.94 -22.47
CA LYS A 15 16.03 -19.43 -21.82
C LYS A 15 16.62 -18.23 -22.57
N LYS A 16 16.59 -18.23 -23.93
CA LYS A 16 17.10 -17.13 -24.77
C LYS A 16 16.30 -15.84 -24.53
N LEU A 17 14.96 -15.89 -24.58
CA LEU A 17 14.13 -14.73 -24.33
C LEU A 17 14.32 -14.14 -22.92
N ARG A 18 14.50 -15.00 -21.90
CA ARG A 18 14.78 -14.54 -20.55
C ARG A 18 16.12 -13.80 -20.45
N ALA A 19 17.15 -14.31 -21.11
CA ALA A 19 18.46 -13.66 -21.17
C ALA A 19 18.34 -12.28 -21.84
N ILE A 20 17.70 -12.19 -22.99
CA ILE A 20 17.49 -10.92 -23.72
C ILE A 20 16.75 -9.87 -22.86
N VAL A 21 15.71 -10.29 -22.15
CA VAL A 21 14.96 -9.37 -21.27
C VAL A 21 15.84 -8.93 -20.08
N ALA A 22 16.58 -9.87 -19.49
CA ALA A 22 17.50 -9.56 -18.39
C ALA A 22 18.62 -8.61 -18.82
N ASP A 23 19.23 -8.82 -19.99
CA ASP A 23 20.27 -7.98 -20.56
C ASP A 23 19.74 -6.58 -20.89
N THR A 24 18.52 -6.49 -21.46
CA THR A 24 17.85 -5.21 -21.72
C THR A 24 17.64 -4.40 -20.44
N ILE A 25 17.16 -5.06 -19.36
CA ILE A 25 16.97 -4.43 -18.06
C ILE A 25 18.33 -4.04 -17.44
N ALA A 26 19.35 -4.88 -17.57
CA ALA A 26 20.67 -4.62 -17.05
C ALA A 26 21.33 -3.40 -17.71
N ILE A 27 21.28 -3.29 -19.03
CA ILE A 27 21.78 -2.14 -19.80
C ILE A 27 21.01 -0.87 -19.40
N TYR A 28 19.68 -0.95 -19.33
CA TYR A 28 18.85 0.17 -18.89
C TYR A 28 19.27 0.66 -17.49
N ASN A 29 19.39 -0.23 -16.51
CA ASN A 29 19.78 0.14 -15.15
C ASN A 29 21.22 0.64 -15.05
N SER A 30 22.14 0.10 -15.85
CA SER A 30 23.52 0.61 -15.95
C SER A 30 23.52 2.04 -16.45
N ALA A 31 22.79 2.34 -17.52
CA ALA A 31 22.64 3.69 -18.07
C ALA A 31 21.94 4.64 -17.10
N LEU A 32 20.88 4.19 -16.43
CA LEU A 32 20.16 4.96 -15.41
C LEU A 32 21.09 5.38 -14.26
N ASN A 33 21.85 4.43 -13.71
CA ASN A 33 22.76 4.74 -12.60
C ASN A 33 23.92 5.65 -13.03
N TYR A 34 24.35 5.57 -14.28
CA TYR A 34 25.32 6.53 -14.85
C TYR A 34 24.72 7.95 -14.88
N VAL A 35 23.50 8.10 -15.41
CA VAL A 35 22.84 9.42 -15.48
C VAL A 35 22.48 9.95 -14.08
N ILE A 36 22.17 9.09 -13.10
CA ILE A 36 22.01 9.51 -11.70
C ILE A 36 23.28 10.18 -11.18
N GLY A 37 24.46 9.64 -11.51
CA GLY A 37 25.75 10.29 -11.17
C GLY A 37 25.90 11.66 -11.83
N VAL A 38 25.54 11.78 -13.11
CA VAL A 38 25.57 13.07 -13.83
C VAL A 38 24.62 14.10 -13.19
N VAL A 39 23.40 13.66 -12.82
CA VAL A 39 22.41 14.51 -12.13
C VAL A 39 22.93 14.95 -10.77
N GLU A 40 23.55 14.06 -10.01
CA GLU A 40 24.14 14.38 -8.71
C GLU A 40 25.19 15.47 -8.79
N GLU A 41 26.15 15.34 -9.72
CA GLU A 41 27.23 16.32 -9.90
C GLU A 41 26.73 17.70 -10.37
N ASN A 42 25.58 17.76 -11.04
CA ASN A 42 25.05 19.00 -11.60
C ASN A 42 23.70 19.40 -10.95
N TYR A 43 23.35 18.83 -9.78
CA TYR A 43 22.02 18.96 -9.20
C TYR A 43 21.60 20.39 -8.92
N ASP A 44 22.51 21.24 -8.45
CA ASP A 44 22.21 22.63 -8.12
C ASP A 44 21.75 23.45 -9.33
N GLN A 45 22.29 23.15 -10.52
CA GLN A 45 21.87 23.76 -11.77
C GLN A 45 20.55 23.17 -12.28
N ILE A 46 20.36 21.85 -12.10
CA ILE A 46 19.21 21.10 -12.62
C ILE A 46 17.94 21.37 -11.80
N LYS A 47 18.04 21.54 -10.48
CA LYS A 47 16.87 21.66 -9.57
C LYS A 47 16.01 22.90 -9.80
N VAL A 48 16.59 23.97 -10.36
CA VAL A 48 15.90 25.25 -10.61
C VAL A 48 15.23 25.31 -11.98
N LEU A 49 15.52 24.37 -12.87
CA LEU A 49 14.98 24.29 -14.22
C LEU A 49 13.59 23.68 -14.24
N ASP A 50 12.77 24.11 -15.20
CA ASP A 50 11.49 23.45 -15.47
C ASP A 50 11.67 22.04 -16.06
N ASN A 51 10.58 21.30 -16.28
CA ASN A 51 10.66 19.92 -16.75
C ASN A 51 11.24 19.77 -18.16
N LEU A 52 11.04 20.75 -19.04
CA LEU A 52 11.54 20.72 -20.42
C LEU A 52 13.01 21.12 -20.45
N GLU A 53 13.34 22.25 -19.84
CA GLU A 53 14.70 22.76 -19.72
C GLU A 53 15.63 21.76 -19.06
N ARG A 54 15.16 21.10 -18.01
CA ARG A 54 15.88 20.05 -17.29
C ARG A 54 16.28 18.88 -18.19
N LYS A 55 15.35 18.38 -18.98
CA LYS A 55 15.63 17.31 -19.94
C LYS A 55 16.66 17.74 -20.96
N MET A 56 16.46 18.90 -21.55
CA MET A 56 17.41 19.48 -22.52
C MET A 56 18.80 19.69 -21.91
N PHE A 57 18.86 20.12 -20.66
CA PHE A 57 20.13 20.34 -19.95
C PHE A 57 20.85 19.01 -19.72
N ILE A 58 20.17 17.99 -19.19
CA ILE A 58 20.75 16.65 -18.97
C ILE A 58 21.18 16.04 -20.31
N GLU A 59 20.34 16.13 -21.36
CA GLU A 59 20.66 15.62 -22.68
C GLU A 59 21.93 16.26 -23.25
N ARG A 60 22.10 17.60 -23.09
CA ARG A 60 23.34 18.31 -23.52
C ARG A 60 24.58 17.83 -22.76
N LEU A 61 24.46 17.44 -21.51
CA LEU A 61 25.61 16.95 -20.74
C LEU A 61 26.09 15.56 -21.20
N ILE A 62 25.22 14.72 -21.73
CA ILE A 62 25.49 13.31 -22.00
C ILE A 62 25.45 12.93 -23.49
N HIS A 63 24.88 13.77 -24.37
CA HIS A 63 24.70 13.47 -25.78
C HIS A 63 25.44 14.41 -26.69
N ASN A 64 26.27 13.84 -27.60
CA ASN A 64 26.98 14.59 -28.62
C ASN A 64 26.07 14.90 -29.81
N THR A 65 26.06 16.16 -30.24
CA THR A 65 25.40 16.62 -31.47
C THR A 65 26.37 17.41 -32.32
N LYS A 66 25.96 17.80 -33.54
CA LYS A 66 26.80 18.67 -34.40
C LYS A 66 27.14 20.01 -33.75
N SER A 67 26.30 20.50 -32.86
CA SER A 67 26.44 21.80 -32.17
C SER A 67 26.75 21.69 -30.66
N ASN A 68 26.87 20.50 -30.12
CA ASN A 68 27.08 20.27 -28.68
C ASN A 68 28.09 19.13 -28.46
N VAL A 69 29.15 19.41 -27.72
CA VAL A 69 30.09 18.40 -27.22
C VAL A 69 29.68 18.05 -25.81
N ALA A 70 29.32 16.80 -25.58
CA ALA A 70 28.90 16.31 -24.27
C ALA A 70 30.06 16.33 -23.27
N LYS A 71 29.75 16.73 -22.03
CA LYS A 71 30.72 16.70 -20.92
C LYS A 71 31.04 15.27 -20.47
N TYR A 72 30.13 14.32 -20.66
CA TYR A 72 30.25 12.94 -20.18
C TYR A 72 30.20 11.95 -21.35
N ASP A 73 31.04 10.91 -21.29
CA ASP A 73 31.19 9.87 -22.32
C ASP A 73 30.01 8.84 -22.34
N PHE A 74 28.79 9.31 -22.25
CA PHE A 74 27.61 8.44 -22.22
C PHE A 74 27.38 7.72 -23.55
N ASP A 75 27.42 8.44 -24.67
CA ASP A 75 27.16 7.89 -26.00
C ASP A 75 28.18 6.82 -26.40
N LYS A 76 29.42 6.94 -25.93
CA LYS A 76 30.46 5.96 -26.15
C LYS A 76 30.19 4.66 -25.39
N LYS A 77 29.74 4.80 -24.14
CA LYS A 77 29.47 3.69 -23.23
C LYS A 77 28.17 2.96 -23.55
N TYR A 78 27.14 3.69 -23.98
CA TYR A 78 25.81 3.16 -24.27
C TYR A 78 25.44 3.39 -25.76
N TYR A 79 26.29 2.92 -26.64
CA TYR A 79 26.16 3.11 -28.08
C TYR A 79 24.80 2.64 -28.60
N LYS A 80 24.13 3.49 -29.40
CA LYS A 80 22.81 3.25 -30.00
C LYS A 80 21.65 3.02 -29.00
N LEU A 81 21.75 3.50 -27.77
CA LEU A 81 20.63 3.48 -26.86
C LEU A 81 19.42 4.21 -27.49
N PRO A 82 18.20 3.61 -27.53
CA PRO A 82 17.05 4.26 -28.12
C PRO A 82 16.73 5.61 -27.45
N SER A 83 16.50 6.66 -28.21
CA SER A 83 16.26 8.01 -27.69
C SER A 83 15.07 8.09 -26.73
N TYR A 84 14.00 7.32 -26.96
CA TYR A 84 12.87 7.25 -26.04
C TYR A 84 13.21 6.54 -24.73
N MET A 85 14.14 5.59 -24.73
CA MET A 85 14.67 4.98 -23.49
C MET A 85 15.56 5.97 -22.74
N LEU A 86 16.37 6.77 -23.45
CA LEU A 86 17.16 7.82 -22.84
C LEU A 86 16.29 8.86 -22.14
N ARG A 87 15.21 9.32 -22.77
CA ARG A 87 14.23 10.25 -22.14
C ARG A 87 13.60 9.71 -20.87
N ASP A 88 13.32 8.42 -20.82
CA ASP A 88 12.81 7.76 -19.61
C ASP A 88 13.89 7.73 -18.52
N ILE A 89 15.14 7.39 -18.88
CA ILE A 89 16.29 7.37 -17.98
C ILE A 89 16.54 8.75 -17.36
N GLU A 90 16.52 9.82 -18.16
CA GLU A 90 16.71 11.20 -17.68
C GLU A 90 15.65 11.59 -16.64
N ALA A 91 14.36 11.29 -16.94
CA ALA A 91 13.26 11.58 -16.05
C ALA A 91 13.36 10.79 -14.74
N GLN A 92 13.71 9.51 -14.83
CA GLN A 92 13.86 8.64 -13.65
C GLN A 92 15.08 9.00 -12.83
N ALA A 93 16.20 9.33 -13.46
CA ALA A 93 17.43 9.73 -12.77
C ALA A 93 17.21 10.98 -11.91
N TYR A 94 16.59 12.01 -12.48
CA TYR A 94 16.24 13.20 -11.72
C TYR A 94 15.25 12.88 -10.59
N GLY A 95 14.18 12.15 -10.87
CA GLY A 95 13.17 11.78 -9.87
C GLY A 95 13.76 10.99 -8.71
N TYR A 96 14.66 10.06 -8.98
CA TYR A 96 15.38 9.29 -7.97
C TYR A 96 16.24 10.18 -7.08
N TYR A 97 17.11 11.01 -7.69
CA TYR A 97 18.05 11.84 -6.93
C TYR A 97 17.33 12.95 -6.15
N SER A 98 16.35 13.61 -6.75
CA SER A 98 15.50 14.61 -6.08
C SER A 98 14.76 14.03 -4.87
N SER A 99 14.24 12.79 -5.00
CA SER A 99 13.61 12.08 -3.88
C SER A 99 14.62 11.77 -2.78
N TYR A 100 15.82 11.36 -3.11
CA TYR A 100 16.89 11.13 -2.14
C TYR A 100 17.24 12.41 -1.36
N VAL A 101 17.44 13.53 -2.06
CA VAL A 101 17.73 14.84 -1.44
C VAL A 101 16.59 15.28 -0.52
N SER A 102 15.34 15.15 -0.96
CA SER A 102 14.16 15.48 -0.15
C SER A 102 14.05 14.62 1.11
N ASN A 103 14.31 13.32 0.99
CA ASN A 103 14.32 12.40 2.12
C ASN A 103 15.46 12.73 3.12
N LEU A 104 16.59 13.13 2.61
CA LEU A 104 17.73 13.55 3.45
C LEU A 104 17.40 14.84 4.21
N ALA A 105 16.82 15.84 3.55
CA ALA A 105 16.40 17.08 4.18
C ALA A 105 15.33 16.84 5.27
N ASN A 106 14.33 15.99 5.00
CA ASN A 106 13.33 15.59 5.99
C ASN A 106 13.96 14.86 7.18
N TYR A 107 14.94 13.99 6.95
CA TYR A 107 15.66 13.30 8.01
C TYR A 107 16.41 14.28 8.92
N GLU A 108 17.14 15.23 8.35
CA GLU A 108 17.90 16.21 9.13
C GLU A 108 16.96 17.16 9.91
N LYS A 109 15.84 17.57 9.31
CA LYS A 109 14.79 18.34 10.00
C LYS A 109 14.23 17.59 11.21
N GLU A 110 13.77 16.34 11.03
CA GLU A 110 13.23 15.53 12.10
C GLU A 110 14.26 15.22 13.18
N ARG A 111 15.53 15.04 12.80
CA ARG A 111 16.64 14.84 13.72
C ARG A 111 16.85 16.07 14.59
N TYR A 112 16.91 17.25 13.96
CA TYR A 112 17.05 18.53 14.66
C TYR A 112 15.90 18.76 15.63
N GLU A 113 14.66 18.62 15.18
CA GLU A 113 13.46 18.78 16.03
C GLU A 113 13.45 17.80 17.22
N SER A 114 13.86 16.54 17.00
CA SER A 114 13.92 15.56 18.08
C SER A 114 14.97 15.90 19.13
N ILE A 115 16.17 16.32 18.70
CA ILE A 115 17.27 16.71 19.59
C ILE A 115 16.90 17.98 20.38
N SER A 116 16.33 18.99 19.72
CA SER A 116 15.88 20.24 20.35
C SER A 116 14.83 20.02 21.43
N ASN A 117 13.98 18.99 21.26
CA ASN A 117 12.97 18.59 22.23
C ASN A 117 13.48 17.57 23.27
N GLY A 118 14.77 17.29 23.33
CA GLY A 118 15.35 16.31 24.27
C GLY A 118 14.95 14.86 24.02
N LEU A 119 14.43 14.54 22.81
CA LEU A 119 13.97 13.21 22.44
C LEU A 119 15.07 12.39 21.78
N LYS A 120 15.11 11.08 22.05
CA LYS A 120 16.04 10.16 21.40
C LYS A 120 15.66 9.91 19.94
N PHE A 121 16.49 10.36 19.01
CA PHE A 121 16.31 10.10 17.58
C PHE A 121 16.84 8.72 17.17
N GLN A 122 16.02 7.88 16.54
CA GLN A 122 16.36 6.47 16.22
C GLN A 122 16.24 6.13 14.73
N LYS A 123 15.88 7.08 13.86
CA LYS A 123 15.80 6.84 12.42
C LYS A 123 17.20 6.68 11.83
N ARG A 124 17.33 5.79 10.84
CA ARG A 124 18.56 5.66 10.06
C ARG A 124 18.62 6.75 9.01
N LYS A 125 19.81 7.30 8.79
CA LYS A 125 20.06 8.27 7.71
C LYS A 125 19.77 7.61 6.36
N PRO A 126 19.05 8.30 5.44
CA PRO A 126 18.87 7.82 4.08
C PRO A 126 20.22 7.59 3.40
N GLN A 127 20.35 6.47 2.71
CA GLN A 127 21.55 6.14 1.95
C GLN A 127 21.23 6.13 0.46
N LYS A 128 22.15 6.63 -0.36
CA LYS A 128 22.07 6.47 -1.80
C LYS A 128 22.38 5.02 -2.15
N THR A 129 21.41 4.33 -2.76
CA THR A 129 21.57 2.95 -3.21
C THR A 129 21.53 2.91 -4.74
N THR A 130 22.01 1.82 -5.32
CA THR A 130 21.85 1.57 -6.75
C THR A 130 20.35 1.53 -7.09
N CYS A 131 19.96 2.32 -8.08
CA CYS A 131 18.59 2.33 -8.57
C CYS A 131 18.36 1.13 -9.50
N ASN A 132 17.30 0.38 -9.25
CA ASN A 132 16.81 -0.70 -10.12
C ASN A 132 15.39 -0.37 -10.54
N ALA A 133 15.23 0.09 -11.77
CA ALA A 133 13.95 0.46 -12.35
C ALA A 133 13.60 -0.44 -13.54
N LEU A 134 12.35 -0.42 -13.95
CA LEU A 134 11.88 -1.14 -15.13
C LEU A 134 11.89 -0.21 -16.33
N PRO A 135 12.40 -0.65 -17.50
CA PRO A 135 12.38 0.15 -18.70
C PRO A 135 10.95 0.36 -19.20
N THR A 136 10.63 1.61 -19.53
CA THR A 136 9.34 2.00 -20.10
C THR A 136 9.40 1.95 -21.64
N PHE A 137 8.46 1.22 -22.24
CA PHE A 137 8.42 1.04 -23.69
C PHE A 137 7.40 1.99 -24.31
N TYR A 138 7.87 3.06 -24.94
CA TYR A 138 7.01 4.07 -25.56
C TYR A 138 6.29 3.52 -26.78
N LYS A 139 4.97 3.79 -26.86
CA LYS A 139 4.13 3.36 -27.98
C LYS A 139 4.68 3.86 -29.32
N ASP A 140 4.56 3.03 -30.34
CA ASP A 140 4.98 3.24 -31.74
C ASP A 140 6.50 3.32 -31.96
N ASN A 141 7.30 3.62 -30.94
CA ASN A 141 8.77 3.73 -31.05
C ASN A 141 9.53 2.55 -30.42
N MET A 142 8.99 1.99 -29.34
CA MET A 142 9.59 0.86 -28.62
C MET A 142 8.60 -0.27 -28.34
N TYR A 143 7.31 0.01 -28.49
CA TYR A 143 6.21 -0.90 -28.26
C TYR A 143 5.19 -0.80 -29.39
N LEU A 144 4.90 -1.93 -30.04
CA LEU A 144 3.88 -2.04 -31.08
C LEU A 144 2.83 -3.07 -30.68
N GLU A 145 1.58 -2.72 -30.82
CA GLU A 145 0.46 -3.66 -30.68
C GLU A 145 0.22 -4.37 -32.01
N LYS A 146 0.13 -5.69 -31.96
CA LYS A 146 -0.22 -6.51 -33.13
C LYS A 146 -1.59 -7.15 -32.91
N LYS A 147 -2.16 -7.69 -33.99
CA LYS A 147 -3.44 -8.41 -33.92
C LYS A 147 -3.35 -9.59 -32.95
N SER A 148 -4.46 -9.89 -32.27
CA SER A 148 -4.60 -10.98 -31.32
C SER A 148 -3.85 -10.67 -29.98
N ASN A 149 -3.03 -11.57 -29.48
CA ASN A 149 -2.33 -11.45 -28.20
C ASN A 149 -0.82 -11.25 -28.36
N GLN A 150 -0.39 -10.64 -29.45
CA GLN A 150 1.02 -10.37 -29.72
C GLN A 150 1.33 -8.89 -29.57
N ILE A 151 2.50 -8.62 -29.01
CA ILE A 151 3.11 -7.29 -28.96
C ILE A 151 4.54 -7.40 -29.49
N GLU A 152 5.09 -6.30 -29.94
CA GLU A 152 6.52 -6.20 -30.27
C GLU A 152 7.16 -5.18 -29.32
N LEU A 153 8.26 -5.59 -28.69
CA LEU A 153 9.07 -4.71 -27.83
C LEU A 153 10.47 -4.58 -28.38
N LYS A 154 10.99 -3.35 -28.41
CA LYS A 154 12.36 -3.06 -28.85
C LYS A 154 13.34 -3.40 -27.73
N MET A 155 14.08 -4.50 -27.91
CA MET A 155 15.00 -5.06 -26.92
C MET A 155 16.43 -5.12 -27.43
N TYR A 156 17.36 -5.25 -26.51
CA TYR A 156 18.77 -5.44 -26.83
C TYR A 156 19.07 -6.90 -27.16
N VAL A 157 19.49 -7.14 -28.41
CA VAL A 157 19.74 -8.48 -28.96
C VAL A 157 20.96 -8.42 -29.84
N ASP A 158 21.95 -9.27 -29.60
CA ASP A 158 23.17 -9.40 -30.41
C ASP A 158 23.83 -8.01 -30.68
N ASN A 159 24.10 -7.27 -29.60
CA ASN A 159 24.69 -5.95 -29.63
C ASN A 159 23.92 -4.87 -30.43
N THR A 160 22.64 -5.05 -30.64
CA THR A 160 21.78 -4.08 -31.33
C THR A 160 20.36 -4.06 -30.77
N TRP A 161 19.58 -3.05 -31.10
CA TRP A 161 18.20 -2.90 -30.66
C TRP A 161 17.23 -3.36 -31.77
N LYS A 162 16.48 -4.44 -31.49
CA LYS A 162 15.54 -5.04 -32.44
C LYS A 162 14.16 -5.22 -31.82
N PHE A 163 13.11 -5.14 -32.63
CA PHE A 163 11.78 -5.51 -32.22
C PHE A 163 11.64 -7.02 -32.11
N LEU A 164 11.27 -7.50 -30.94
CA LEU A 164 10.96 -8.90 -30.66
C LEU A 164 9.47 -9.11 -30.47
N LYS A 165 8.93 -10.15 -31.13
CA LYS A 165 7.55 -10.58 -30.97
C LYS A 165 7.39 -11.32 -29.65
N ILE A 166 6.45 -10.86 -28.82
CA ILE A 166 6.12 -11.42 -27.52
C ILE A 166 4.64 -11.79 -27.52
N LYS A 167 4.34 -13.01 -27.08
CA LYS A 167 2.96 -13.50 -26.98
C LYS A 167 2.50 -13.41 -25.54
N LEU A 168 1.38 -12.73 -25.30
CA LEU A 168 0.78 -12.51 -24.00
C LEU A 168 -0.36 -13.51 -23.75
N LYS A 169 -0.69 -13.74 -22.49
CA LYS A 169 -1.77 -14.64 -22.09
C LYS A 169 -3.13 -14.02 -22.39
N LYS A 170 -3.91 -14.67 -23.27
CA LYS A 170 -5.19 -14.13 -23.78
C LYS A 170 -6.19 -13.75 -22.69
N ARG A 171 -6.30 -14.56 -21.63
CA ARG A 171 -7.25 -14.30 -20.53
C ARG A 171 -6.98 -12.97 -19.86
N ASP A 172 -5.70 -12.66 -19.65
CA ASP A 172 -5.29 -11.46 -18.93
C ASP A 172 -5.50 -10.21 -19.79
N LEU A 173 -5.33 -10.32 -21.12
CA LEU A 173 -5.61 -9.24 -22.06
C LEU A 173 -7.09 -8.85 -22.10
N LYS A 174 -8.01 -9.82 -22.11
CA LYS A 174 -9.45 -9.54 -22.06
C LYS A 174 -9.83 -8.73 -20.81
N TYR A 175 -9.15 -8.99 -19.70
CA TYR A 175 -9.35 -8.19 -18.48
C TYR A 175 -8.85 -6.76 -18.66
N LEU A 176 -7.68 -6.55 -19.30
CA LEU A 176 -7.14 -5.21 -19.56
C LEU A 176 -8.06 -4.38 -20.46
N GLU A 177 -8.70 -5.02 -21.46
CA GLU A 177 -9.66 -4.37 -22.36
C GLU A 177 -10.92 -3.87 -21.65
N SER A 178 -11.27 -4.48 -20.50
CA SER A 178 -12.42 -4.07 -19.68
C SER A 178 -12.13 -2.86 -18.78
N ILE A 179 -10.89 -2.37 -18.71
CA ILE A 179 -10.51 -1.26 -17.83
C ILE A 179 -10.81 0.06 -18.52
N ASP A 180 -11.74 0.82 -17.96
CA ASP A 180 -12.01 2.19 -18.39
C ASP A 180 -10.90 3.13 -17.88
N GLY A 181 -9.93 3.43 -18.76
CA GLY A 181 -8.80 4.28 -18.42
C GLY A 181 -7.83 4.50 -19.57
N LYS A 182 -7.07 5.60 -19.50
CA LYS A 182 -6.01 5.88 -20.47
C LYS A 182 -4.82 4.96 -20.20
N ARG A 183 -4.52 4.06 -21.14
CA ARG A 183 -3.36 3.16 -21.07
C ARG A 183 -2.06 3.95 -21.15
N CYS A 184 -1.14 3.65 -20.25
CA CYS A 184 0.23 4.16 -20.25
C CYS A 184 1.16 3.21 -21.01
N ASN A 185 2.40 3.65 -21.22
CA ASN A 185 3.43 2.82 -21.78
C ASN A 185 3.71 1.60 -20.89
N PRO A 186 3.88 0.40 -21.47
CA PRO A 186 4.16 -0.80 -20.69
C PRO A 186 5.61 -0.86 -20.19
N GLU A 187 5.80 -1.63 -19.14
CA GLU A 187 7.09 -2.02 -18.58
C GLU A 187 7.25 -3.54 -18.64
N ILE A 188 8.49 -4.05 -18.65
CA ILE A 188 8.76 -5.50 -18.62
C ILE A 188 9.63 -5.87 -17.45
N TYR A 189 9.38 -7.04 -16.85
CA TYR A 189 10.20 -7.59 -15.78
C TYR A 189 10.24 -9.11 -15.77
N VAL A 190 11.23 -9.65 -15.07
CA VAL A 190 11.43 -11.09 -14.88
C VAL A 190 11.16 -11.42 -13.42
N GLU A 191 10.35 -12.45 -13.17
CA GLU A 191 10.11 -13.01 -11.86
C GLU A 191 10.34 -14.52 -11.88
N GLY A 192 11.43 -14.97 -11.30
CA GLY A 192 11.87 -16.36 -11.35
C GLY A 192 12.11 -16.84 -12.81
N LYS A 193 11.30 -17.79 -13.26
CA LYS A 193 11.37 -18.32 -14.63
C LYS A 193 10.37 -17.66 -15.58
N LYS A 194 9.56 -16.73 -15.11
CA LYS A 194 8.49 -16.07 -15.87
C LYS A 194 8.88 -14.65 -16.25
N ILE A 195 8.30 -14.19 -17.36
CA ILE A 195 8.37 -12.81 -17.81
C ILE A 195 6.97 -12.22 -17.75
N PHE A 196 6.88 -10.97 -17.30
CA PHE A 196 5.63 -10.22 -17.23
C PHE A 196 5.78 -8.89 -17.95
N VAL A 197 4.71 -8.50 -18.64
CA VAL A 197 4.53 -7.14 -19.16
C VAL A 197 3.52 -6.43 -18.28
N LYS A 198 3.95 -5.34 -17.64
CA LYS A 198 3.12 -4.54 -16.75
C LYS A 198 2.49 -3.41 -17.51
N PHE A 199 1.17 -3.36 -17.54
CA PHE A 199 0.37 -2.31 -18.13
C PHE A 199 -0.22 -1.42 -17.05
N SER A 200 -0.01 -0.14 -17.16
CA SER A 200 -0.55 0.87 -16.25
C SER A 200 -1.64 1.68 -16.95
N PHE A 201 -2.69 2.04 -16.19
CA PHE A 201 -3.83 2.80 -16.69
C PHE A 201 -4.07 4.01 -15.79
N LYS A 202 -4.25 5.17 -16.38
CA LYS A 202 -4.75 6.35 -15.69
C LYS A 202 -6.27 6.30 -15.71
N ILE A 203 -6.89 6.04 -14.56
CA ILE A 203 -8.33 5.98 -14.40
C ILE A 203 -8.87 7.26 -13.78
N LYS A 204 -10.06 7.67 -14.20
CA LYS A 204 -10.80 8.74 -13.52
C LYS A 204 -11.28 8.19 -12.18
N THR A 205 -11.03 8.91 -11.11
CA THR A 205 -11.52 8.56 -9.78
C THR A 205 -12.50 9.62 -9.31
N PRO A 206 -13.55 9.26 -8.57
CA PRO A 206 -14.38 10.23 -7.89
C PRO A 206 -13.52 11.11 -6.98
N SER A 207 -13.95 12.35 -6.76
CA SER A 207 -13.34 13.19 -5.74
C SER A 207 -13.53 12.54 -4.37
N LEU A 208 -12.53 12.67 -3.49
CA LEU A 208 -12.69 12.25 -2.11
C LEU A 208 -13.82 13.04 -1.47
N THR A 209 -14.66 12.35 -0.70
CA THR A 209 -15.81 12.99 -0.05
C THR A 209 -15.41 14.26 0.69
N ASN A 210 -16.16 15.34 0.46
CA ASN A 210 -16.05 16.62 1.15
C ASN A 210 -17.33 16.94 1.94
N LYS A 211 -18.21 15.95 2.12
CA LYS A 211 -19.43 16.13 2.89
C LYS A 211 -19.12 16.68 4.29
N PRO A 212 -19.95 17.57 4.81
CA PRO A 212 -19.85 18.04 6.18
C PRO A 212 -20.01 16.85 7.16
N LEU A 213 -19.50 16.98 8.38
CA LEU A 213 -19.45 15.86 9.32
C LEU A 213 -20.81 15.26 9.64
N ASN A 214 -21.85 16.10 9.74
CA ASN A 214 -23.23 15.73 10.03
C ASN A 214 -23.93 14.88 8.95
N GLU A 215 -23.37 14.82 7.74
CA GLU A 215 -23.92 14.04 6.62
C GLU A 215 -23.12 12.77 6.30
N ARG A 216 -22.00 12.55 7.01
CA ARG A 216 -21.10 11.45 6.71
C ARG A 216 -21.61 10.11 7.26
N ILE A 217 -21.47 9.07 6.43
CA ILE A 217 -21.64 7.68 6.83
C ILE A 217 -20.25 7.08 7.06
N ILE A 218 -20.06 6.43 8.20
CA ILE A 218 -18.77 5.95 8.69
C ILE A 218 -18.81 4.43 8.85
N CYS A 219 -17.79 3.75 8.39
CA CYS A 219 -17.59 2.33 8.63
C CYS A 219 -16.44 2.11 9.62
N GLY A 220 -16.75 1.66 10.84
CA GLY A 220 -15.75 1.19 11.81
C GLY A 220 -15.37 -0.26 11.52
N VAL A 221 -14.09 -0.53 11.34
CA VAL A 221 -13.56 -1.85 10.99
C VAL A 221 -12.62 -2.36 12.08
N ASP A 222 -13.02 -3.43 12.74
CA ASP A 222 -12.17 -4.22 13.63
C ASP A 222 -11.59 -5.41 12.86
N LEU A 223 -10.26 -5.53 12.81
CA LEU A 223 -9.54 -6.62 12.14
C LEU A 223 -9.20 -7.71 13.14
N GLY A 224 -9.84 -8.86 13.03
CA GLY A 224 -9.71 -9.99 13.95
C GLY A 224 -8.96 -11.20 13.40
N ILE A 225 -8.65 -12.15 14.30
CA ILE A 225 -8.06 -13.44 13.94
C ILE A 225 -9.15 -14.44 13.57
N ASN A 226 -10.28 -14.43 14.24
CA ASN A 226 -11.39 -15.34 13.99
C ASN A 226 -12.24 -14.88 12.80
N ASN A 227 -12.76 -13.68 12.84
CA ASN A 227 -13.27 -12.97 11.67
C ASN A 227 -12.13 -12.15 11.06
N ASP A 228 -12.05 -12.08 9.73
CA ASP A 228 -11.03 -11.27 9.07
C ASP A 228 -11.28 -9.78 9.28
N ALA A 229 -12.55 -9.40 9.28
CA ALA A 229 -13.00 -8.07 9.66
C ALA A 229 -14.43 -8.13 10.22
N THR A 230 -14.71 -7.27 11.20
CA THR A 230 -16.04 -6.97 11.71
C THR A 230 -16.33 -5.50 11.45
N LEU A 231 -17.44 -5.23 10.78
CA LEU A 231 -17.80 -3.89 10.35
C LEU A 231 -19.06 -3.41 11.07
N SER A 232 -19.06 -2.13 11.44
CA SER A 232 -20.25 -1.39 11.83
C SER A 232 -20.38 -0.14 10.97
N ILE A 233 -21.54 0.04 10.36
CA ILE A 233 -21.85 1.24 9.59
C ILE A 233 -22.71 2.15 10.46
N MET A 234 -22.28 3.39 10.60
CA MET A 234 -22.83 4.36 11.53
C MET A 234 -22.99 5.71 10.83
N ASP A 235 -24.12 6.40 11.08
CA ASP A 235 -24.28 7.78 10.67
C ASP A 235 -23.56 8.75 11.63
N SER A 236 -23.55 10.01 11.29
CA SER A 236 -22.97 11.07 12.13
C SER A 236 -23.66 11.24 13.48
N LYS A 237 -24.97 10.91 13.58
CA LYS A 237 -25.76 10.94 14.83
C LYS A 237 -25.49 9.70 15.72
N GLY A 238 -24.56 8.83 15.31
CA GLY A 238 -24.22 7.61 16.03
C GLY A 238 -25.29 6.51 15.90
N THR A 239 -26.18 6.55 14.91
CA THR A 239 -27.11 5.46 14.64
C THR A 239 -26.39 4.35 13.88
N ILE A 240 -26.51 3.11 14.36
CA ILE A 240 -25.90 1.96 13.70
C ILE A 240 -26.85 1.46 12.62
N ILE A 241 -26.46 1.70 11.35
CA ILE A 241 -27.24 1.36 10.16
C ILE A 241 -27.13 -0.13 9.84
N ALA A 242 -25.90 -0.67 9.90
CA ALA A 242 -25.65 -2.07 9.54
C ALA A 242 -24.44 -2.66 10.29
N ARG A 243 -24.38 -4.00 10.30
CA ARG A 243 -23.34 -4.82 10.94
C ARG A 243 -22.99 -5.96 10.03
N HIS A 244 -21.69 -6.21 9.82
CA HIS A 244 -21.23 -7.28 8.96
C HIS A 244 -20.02 -8.00 9.56
N PHE A 245 -19.99 -9.32 9.38
CA PHE A 245 -18.84 -10.16 9.71
C PHE A 245 -18.26 -10.71 8.41
N ILE A 246 -16.97 -10.50 8.20
CA ILE A 246 -16.24 -11.03 7.06
C ILE A 246 -15.35 -12.16 7.53
N LYS A 247 -15.53 -13.34 6.92
CA LYS A 247 -14.72 -14.53 7.20
C LYS A 247 -14.37 -15.19 5.86
N THR A 248 -13.08 -15.31 5.58
CA THR A 248 -12.59 -16.06 4.42
C THR A 248 -12.55 -17.55 4.73
N ARG A 249 -12.78 -18.39 3.71
CA ARG A 249 -12.84 -19.86 3.86
C ARG A 249 -11.48 -20.52 4.00
N ASP A 250 -10.41 -19.83 3.62
CA ASP A 250 -9.07 -20.41 3.44
C ASP A 250 -8.24 -20.49 4.74
N LYS A 251 -8.79 -20.09 5.90
CA LYS A 251 -8.06 -20.10 7.19
C LYS A 251 -7.64 -21.50 7.64
N ASP A 252 -8.48 -22.48 7.44
CA ASP A 252 -8.19 -23.86 7.87
C ASP A 252 -7.08 -24.45 7.01
N LEU A 253 -7.11 -24.21 5.70
CA LEU A 253 -6.04 -24.61 4.79
C LEU A 253 -4.72 -23.90 5.15
N LEU A 254 -4.77 -22.61 5.48
CA LEU A 254 -3.60 -21.85 5.92
C LEU A 254 -3.00 -22.45 7.19
N ASN A 255 -3.83 -22.74 8.18
CA ASN A 255 -3.40 -23.37 9.44
C ASN A 255 -2.80 -24.76 9.20
N HIS A 256 -3.40 -25.57 8.34
CA HIS A 256 -2.85 -26.87 7.93
C HIS A 256 -1.45 -26.75 7.31
N LEU A 257 -1.27 -25.84 6.35
CA LEU A 257 0.03 -25.60 5.70
C LEU A 257 1.09 -25.09 6.68
N LEU A 258 0.72 -24.20 7.61
CA LEU A 258 1.61 -23.72 8.67
C LEU A 258 2.04 -24.84 9.62
N ASN A 259 1.13 -25.73 10.00
CA ASN A 259 1.44 -26.88 10.86
C ASN A 259 2.33 -27.88 10.13
N ARG A 260 2.04 -28.17 8.85
CA ARG A 260 2.89 -29.03 8.01
C ARG A 260 4.30 -28.48 7.89
N ARG A 261 4.45 -27.18 7.65
CA ARG A 261 5.76 -26.51 7.61
C ARG A 261 6.51 -26.68 8.94
N ARG A 262 5.83 -26.45 10.08
CA ARG A 262 6.45 -26.61 11.41
C ARG A 262 6.91 -28.05 11.66
N LYS A 263 6.11 -29.05 11.25
CA LYS A 263 6.47 -30.46 11.36
C LYS A 263 7.77 -30.72 10.62
N ILE A 264 7.86 -30.35 9.35
CA ILE A 264 9.07 -30.55 8.53
C ILE A 264 10.28 -29.79 9.10
N GLN A 265 10.12 -28.59 9.63
CA GLN A 265 11.21 -27.85 10.29
C GLN A 265 11.73 -28.54 11.55
N ARG A 266 10.87 -29.23 12.32
CA ARG A 266 11.27 -30.02 13.49
C ARG A 266 12.01 -31.29 13.07
N GLU A 267 11.50 -32.02 12.08
CA GLU A 267 12.07 -33.24 11.57
C GLU A 267 13.46 -33.02 10.93
N SER A 268 13.66 -31.90 10.25
CA SER A 268 14.95 -31.54 9.64
C SER A 268 15.96 -30.97 10.63
N GLY A 269 15.59 -30.71 11.89
CA GLY A 269 16.45 -30.06 12.89
C GLY A 269 16.88 -28.64 12.54
N ASN A 270 16.51 -28.15 11.36
CA ASN A 270 16.92 -26.82 10.82
C ASN A 270 15.75 -25.87 10.65
N TYR A 271 15.59 -24.97 11.61
CA TYR A 271 14.53 -23.95 11.58
C TYR A 271 14.65 -22.92 10.44
N LYS A 272 15.83 -22.80 9.83
CA LYS A 272 16.09 -21.92 8.69
C LYS A 272 16.00 -22.65 7.35
N TYR A 273 15.68 -23.95 7.35
CA TYR A 273 15.64 -24.76 6.15
C TYR A 273 14.64 -24.23 5.12
N LEU A 274 15.17 -23.85 3.95
CA LEU A 274 14.41 -23.29 2.82
C LEU A 274 13.84 -24.39 1.89
N GLY A 275 14.09 -25.68 2.18
CA GLY A 275 13.65 -26.81 1.35
C GLY A 275 12.16 -26.91 1.09
N ASN A 276 11.35 -26.14 1.84
CA ASN A 276 9.90 -26.04 1.69
C ASN A 276 9.44 -24.77 0.97
N LEU A 277 10.23 -24.25 0.04
CA LEU A 277 9.90 -23.04 -0.72
C LEU A 277 8.50 -23.14 -1.38
N HIS A 278 8.15 -24.34 -1.86
CA HIS A 278 6.80 -24.57 -2.44
C HIS A 278 5.68 -24.33 -1.41
N ILE A 279 5.82 -24.84 -0.18
CA ILE A 279 4.81 -24.63 0.88
C ILE A 279 4.75 -23.16 1.26
N MET A 280 5.90 -22.47 1.36
CA MET A 280 5.95 -21.03 1.64
C MET A 280 5.29 -20.21 0.54
N ASN A 281 5.55 -20.51 -0.72
CA ASN A 281 4.91 -19.83 -1.84
C ASN A 281 3.39 -20.02 -1.80
N LYS A 282 2.92 -21.24 -1.49
CA LYS A 282 1.48 -21.52 -1.33
C LYS A 282 0.88 -20.75 -0.15
N ILE A 283 1.55 -20.69 1.01
CA ILE A 283 1.14 -19.90 2.17
C ILE A 283 1.05 -18.42 1.80
N ASN A 284 2.04 -17.87 1.10
CA ASN A 284 2.05 -16.48 0.69
C ASN A 284 0.91 -16.15 -0.29
N SER A 285 0.71 -16.97 -1.31
CA SER A 285 -0.38 -16.81 -2.28
C SER A 285 -1.76 -16.89 -1.62
N LEU A 286 -1.93 -17.83 -0.67
CA LEU A 286 -3.17 -17.99 0.08
C LEU A 286 -3.45 -16.76 0.96
N ASN A 287 -2.44 -16.28 1.67
CA ASN A 287 -2.54 -15.05 2.46
C ASN A 287 -2.91 -13.82 1.62
N GLU A 288 -2.30 -13.69 0.44
CA GLU A 288 -2.60 -12.59 -0.47
C GLU A 288 -4.03 -12.67 -0.99
N ASN A 289 -4.48 -13.87 -1.36
CA ASN A 289 -5.86 -14.11 -1.77
C ASN A 289 -6.87 -13.75 -0.65
N MET A 290 -6.59 -14.15 0.59
CA MET A 290 -7.42 -13.79 1.75
C MET A 290 -7.49 -12.27 1.96
N VAL A 291 -6.36 -11.55 1.85
CA VAL A 291 -6.33 -10.09 1.91
C VAL A 291 -7.21 -9.48 0.83
N ASN A 292 -7.10 -9.98 -0.41
CA ASN A 292 -7.88 -9.51 -1.54
C ASN A 292 -9.38 -9.73 -1.32
N GLN A 293 -9.77 -10.92 -0.90
CA GLN A 293 -11.17 -11.25 -0.61
C GLN A 293 -11.74 -10.37 0.52
N THR A 294 -11.00 -10.22 1.62
CA THR A 294 -11.42 -9.39 2.77
C THR A 294 -11.62 -7.94 2.35
N VAL A 295 -10.63 -7.35 1.67
CA VAL A 295 -10.72 -5.95 1.23
C VAL A 295 -11.85 -5.73 0.23
N ASN A 296 -12.00 -6.62 -0.76
CA ASN A 296 -13.08 -6.51 -1.74
C ASN A 296 -14.46 -6.58 -1.07
N GLN A 297 -14.65 -7.42 -0.05
CA GLN A 297 -15.90 -7.47 0.71
C GLN A 297 -16.11 -6.19 1.53
N ILE A 298 -15.08 -5.67 2.22
CA ILE A 298 -15.17 -4.39 2.96
C ILE A 298 -15.64 -3.29 2.00
N ILE A 299 -14.95 -3.12 0.87
CA ILE A 299 -15.27 -2.07 -0.10
C ILE A 299 -16.66 -2.24 -0.70
N LYS A 300 -17.05 -3.48 -1.06
CA LYS A 300 -18.38 -3.77 -1.60
C LYS A 300 -19.48 -3.37 -0.61
N ILE A 301 -19.33 -3.73 0.66
CA ILE A 301 -20.28 -3.36 1.72
C ILE A 301 -20.28 -1.83 1.90
N CYS A 302 -19.13 -1.19 1.97
CA CYS A 302 -19.04 0.26 2.11
C CYS A 302 -19.75 1.00 0.97
N LEU A 303 -19.56 0.54 -0.27
CA LEU A 303 -20.22 1.13 -1.44
C LEU A 303 -21.74 0.95 -1.40
N SER A 304 -22.26 -0.21 -0.98
CA SER A 304 -23.71 -0.47 -0.92
C SER A 304 -24.45 0.40 0.12
N TYR A 305 -23.73 0.92 1.13
CA TYR A 305 -24.31 1.83 2.14
C TYR A 305 -23.88 3.28 1.95
N GLY A 306 -23.18 3.63 0.86
CA GLY A 306 -22.73 5.00 0.61
C GLY A 306 -21.76 5.52 1.66
N VAL A 307 -20.89 4.67 2.19
CA VAL A 307 -19.89 5.03 3.21
C VAL A 307 -18.93 6.07 2.68
N ASP A 308 -18.73 7.14 3.43
CA ASP A 308 -17.80 8.21 3.11
C ASP A 308 -16.41 7.95 3.69
N ILE A 309 -16.34 7.35 4.87
CA ILE A 309 -15.09 7.16 5.61
C ILE A 309 -15.01 5.75 6.20
N ILE A 310 -13.92 5.07 5.92
CA ILE A 310 -13.58 3.78 6.54
C ILE A 310 -12.55 4.04 7.65
N VAL A 311 -12.85 3.59 8.86
CA VAL A 311 -12.03 3.80 10.05
C VAL A 311 -11.45 2.49 10.55
N PHE A 312 -10.13 2.42 10.63
CA PHE A 312 -9.39 1.28 11.18
C PHE A 312 -8.71 1.64 12.50
N GLU A 313 -8.31 0.64 13.24
CA GLU A 313 -7.34 0.82 14.31
C GLU A 313 -5.93 1.08 13.76
N ASN A 314 -5.16 1.95 14.42
CA ASN A 314 -3.74 2.14 14.11
C ASN A 314 -2.89 0.98 14.65
N LEU A 315 -2.82 -0.11 13.90
CA LEU A 315 -2.12 -1.33 14.29
C LEU A 315 -0.65 -1.38 13.82
N ARG A 316 -0.01 -0.23 13.57
CA ARG A 316 1.40 -0.15 13.13
C ARG A 316 2.40 -0.54 14.22
N HIS A 317 2.01 -0.50 15.50
CA HIS A 317 2.88 -0.85 16.61
C HIS A 317 3.12 -2.37 16.69
N LYS A 318 4.39 -2.76 16.89
CA LYS A 318 4.77 -4.17 17.10
C LYS A 318 4.21 -4.67 18.43
N PHE A 319 3.51 -5.79 18.43
CA PHE A 319 3.08 -6.48 19.64
C PHE A 319 4.30 -7.11 20.34
N LYS A 320 4.90 -6.39 21.29
CA LYS A 320 6.12 -6.84 21.99
C LYS A 320 5.90 -8.03 22.95
N ARG A 321 4.66 -8.37 23.33
CA ARG A 321 4.34 -9.29 24.43
C ARG A 321 3.36 -10.44 24.10
N ALA A 322 3.21 -10.85 22.86
CA ALA A 322 2.39 -12.02 22.56
C ALA A 322 3.06 -13.32 23.04
N LYS A 323 2.29 -14.22 23.69
CA LYS A 323 2.76 -15.58 24.07
C LYS A 323 3.29 -16.30 22.83
N LYS A 324 4.32 -17.15 22.99
CA LYS A 324 5.04 -17.83 21.89
C LYS A 324 4.08 -18.59 20.93
N SER A 325 2.99 -19.17 21.44
CA SER A 325 1.94 -19.86 20.69
C SER A 325 1.13 -18.92 19.76
N PHE A 326 0.92 -17.67 20.17
CA PHE A 326 0.18 -16.68 19.40
C PHE A 326 1.05 -15.92 18.39
N ARG A 327 2.37 -15.82 18.61
CA ARG A 327 3.28 -15.07 17.73
C ARG A 327 3.16 -15.47 16.25
N ALA A 328 3.03 -16.76 15.98
CA ALA A 328 2.91 -17.26 14.61
C ALA A 328 1.57 -16.83 13.95
N ARG A 329 0.45 -16.87 14.69
CA ARG A 329 -0.83 -16.38 14.18
C ARG A 329 -0.79 -14.88 13.90
N PHE A 330 -0.20 -14.08 14.79
CA PHE A 330 0.00 -12.64 14.59
C PHE A 330 0.95 -12.33 13.43
N HIS A 331 2.01 -13.11 13.24
CA HIS A 331 2.94 -12.92 12.13
C HIS A 331 2.27 -13.11 10.76
N HIS A 332 1.34 -14.06 10.67
CA HIS A 332 0.57 -14.32 9.45
C HIS A 332 -0.71 -13.48 9.34
N TRP A 333 -1.07 -12.73 10.37
CA TRP A 333 -2.18 -11.79 10.31
C TRP A 333 -1.77 -10.53 9.55
N ARG A 334 -2.17 -10.46 8.29
CA ARG A 334 -1.74 -9.40 7.36
C ARG A 334 -2.57 -8.10 7.51
N LYS A 335 -2.74 -7.63 8.74
CA LYS A 335 -3.49 -6.40 9.07
C LYS A 335 -2.99 -5.17 8.29
N ILE A 336 -1.66 -5.01 8.15
CA ILE A 336 -1.06 -3.89 7.42
C ILE A 336 -1.34 -4.02 5.92
N SER A 337 -1.31 -5.24 5.37
CA SER A 337 -1.64 -5.48 3.96
C SER A 337 -3.11 -5.21 3.66
N ILE A 338 -4.02 -5.61 4.58
CA ILE A 338 -5.46 -5.30 4.49
C ILE A 338 -5.66 -3.78 4.51
N PHE A 339 -5.05 -3.08 5.48
CA PHE A 339 -5.15 -1.63 5.60
C PHE A 339 -4.65 -0.90 4.35
N ASN A 340 -3.42 -1.22 3.89
CA ASN A 340 -2.83 -0.55 2.73
C ASN A 340 -3.66 -0.76 1.47
N LYS A 341 -4.14 -1.98 1.24
CA LYS A 341 -4.98 -2.30 0.08
C LYS A 341 -6.37 -1.67 0.18
N ALA A 342 -6.98 -1.68 1.37
CA ALA A 342 -8.25 -1.00 1.62
C ALA A 342 -8.12 0.51 1.40
N TYR A 343 -7.03 1.13 1.87
CA TYR A 343 -6.72 2.54 1.64
C TYR A 343 -6.68 2.87 0.14
N GLU A 344 -5.95 2.08 -0.63
CA GLU A 344 -5.80 2.29 -2.07
C GLU A 344 -7.16 2.17 -2.81
N ILE A 345 -7.92 1.10 -2.53
CA ILE A 345 -9.19 0.85 -3.24
C ILE A 345 -10.29 1.82 -2.77
N ALA A 346 -10.35 2.16 -1.48
CA ALA A 346 -11.28 3.15 -0.95
C ALA A 346 -11.10 4.51 -1.62
N HIS A 347 -9.86 5.00 -1.73
CA HIS A 347 -9.55 6.26 -2.41
C HIS A 347 -9.95 6.25 -3.89
N ARG A 348 -9.78 5.12 -4.59
CA ARG A 348 -10.25 4.99 -5.98
C ARG A 348 -11.77 5.14 -6.11
N ASN A 349 -12.51 4.83 -5.05
CA ASN A 349 -13.97 4.92 -4.99
C ASN A 349 -14.47 6.20 -4.29
N GLY A 350 -13.61 7.19 -4.05
CA GLY A 350 -13.98 8.46 -3.45
C GLY A 350 -14.14 8.43 -1.92
N MET A 351 -13.91 7.28 -1.28
CA MET A 351 -13.97 7.12 0.17
C MET A 351 -12.65 7.54 0.82
N ARG A 352 -12.71 8.15 2.00
CA ARG A 352 -11.52 8.42 2.83
C ARG A 352 -11.26 7.27 3.79
N VAL A 353 -10.01 7.08 4.15
CA VAL A 353 -9.61 6.11 5.19
C VAL A 353 -8.94 6.85 6.33
N SER A 354 -9.35 6.53 7.55
CA SER A 354 -8.82 7.11 8.79
C SER A 354 -8.40 6.03 9.77
N THR A 355 -7.61 6.41 10.78
CA THR A 355 -7.21 5.51 11.86
C THR A 355 -7.50 6.13 13.22
N VAL A 356 -7.77 5.28 14.21
CA VAL A 356 -7.95 5.65 15.62
C VAL A 356 -6.97 4.89 16.52
N ASN A 357 -6.76 5.39 17.73
CA ASN A 357 -5.93 4.71 18.73
C ASN A 357 -6.55 3.35 19.07
N PRO A 358 -5.80 2.22 18.98
CA PRO A 358 -6.31 0.88 19.25
C PRO A 358 -6.47 0.56 20.74
N ALA A 359 -5.83 1.33 21.62
CA ALA A 359 -5.80 1.01 23.04
C ALA A 359 -7.21 1.06 23.66
N GLY A 360 -7.69 -0.08 24.17
CA GLY A 360 -8.97 -0.18 24.87
C GLY A 360 -10.23 -0.28 23.99
N THR A 361 -10.14 -0.29 22.67
CA THR A 361 -11.30 -0.44 21.76
C THR A 361 -12.09 -1.71 22.05
N SER A 362 -11.41 -2.83 22.25
CA SER A 362 -12.00 -4.13 22.59
C SER A 362 -11.98 -4.47 24.09
N LYS A 363 -11.41 -3.58 24.91
CA LYS A 363 -11.36 -3.73 26.36
C LYS A 363 -12.60 -3.15 27.04
N TYR A 364 -13.15 -2.09 26.49
CA TYR A 364 -14.31 -1.40 27.06
C TYR A 364 -15.57 -1.71 26.28
N ALA A 365 -16.66 -1.98 27.00
CA ALA A 365 -17.98 -2.17 26.45
C ALA A 365 -18.46 -0.94 25.70
N TYR A 366 -19.13 -1.14 24.55
CA TYR A 366 -19.62 -0.02 23.75
C TYR A 366 -20.68 0.84 24.48
N ASP A 367 -21.43 0.24 25.42
CA ASP A 367 -22.47 0.91 26.21
C ASP A 367 -21.92 1.74 27.38
N GLY A 368 -20.60 1.75 27.58
CA GLY A 368 -19.95 2.51 28.64
C GLY A 368 -20.02 1.87 30.03
N SER A 369 -20.52 0.63 30.16
CA SER A 369 -20.63 -0.08 31.46
C SER A 369 -19.27 -0.42 32.08
N GLY A 370 -18.17 -0.33 31.32
CA GLY A 370 -16.81 -0.52 31.81
C GLY A 370 -16.03 -1.59 31.05
N GLU A 371 -15.07 -2.22 31.72
CA GLU A 371 -14.25 -3.27 31.10
C GLU A 371 -15.08 -4.55 30.90
N VAL A 372 -14.89 -5.20 29.75
CA VAL A 372 -15.55 -6.45 29.40
C VAL A 372 -14.79 -7.65 29.94
N LYS A 373 -15.50 -8.68 30.40
CA LYS A 373 -14.96 -10.00 30.74
C LYS A 373 -15.12 -10.92 29.52
N ARG A 374 -14.02 -11.35 28.90
CA ARG A 374 -14.06 -12.28 27.75
C ARG A 374 -14.34 -13.69 28.22
N ASP A 375 -15.11 -14.43 27.44
CA ASP A 375 -15.32 -15.85 27.63
C ASP A 375 -14.04 -16.65 27.33
N GLU A 376 -13.70 -17.59 28.20
CA GLU A 376 -12.46 -18.38 28.08
C GLU A 376 -12.53 -19.40 26.94
N ASN A 377 -13.70 -19.92 26.65
CA ASN A 377 -13.93 -20.93 25.61
C ASN A 377 -14.20 -20.26 24.24
N ASN A 378 -14.87 -19.10 24.23
CA ASN A 378 -15.19 -18.36 23.02
C ASN A 378 -14.76 -16.90 23.12
N TYR A 379 -13.55 -16.59 22.72
CA TYR A 379 -12.97 -15.25 22.74
C TYR A 379 -13.73 -14.17 21.95
N SER A 380 -14.67 -14.57 21.09
CA SER A 380 -15.55 -13.65 20.34
C SER A 380 -16.72 -13.14 21.19
N ILE A 381 -16.99 -13.75 22.35
CA ILE A 381 -18.07 -13.39 23.27
C ILE A 381 -17.47 -12.72 24.50
N CYS A 382 -18.18 -11.74 25.03
CA CYS A 382 -17.84 -11.10 26.29
C CYS A 382 -19.09 -10.77 27.11
N THR A 383 -18.92 -10.70 28.41
CA THR A 383 -19.94 -10.24 29.36
C THR A 383 -19.56 -8.83 29.83
N PHE A 384 -20.50 -7.90 29.72
CA PHE A 384 -20.38 -6.53 30.20
C PHE A 384 -20.61 -6.46 31.70
N LYS A 385 -20.20 -5.37 32.36
CA LYS A 385 -20.43 -5.22 33.80
C LYS A 385 -21.89 -5.23 34.24
N ASN A 386 -22.79 -4.86 33.32
CA ASN A 386 -24.24 -4.92 33.54
C ASN A 386 -24.86 -6.31 33.24
N GLY A 387 -24.05 -7.36 33.07
CA GLY A 387 -24.51 -8.73 32.79
C GLY A 387 -24.81 -9.01 31.33
N LYS A 388 -24.76 -8.02 30.43
CA LYS A 388 -25.07 -8.20 29.01
C LYS A 388 -24.00 -9.06 28.31
N ILE A 389 -24.41 -10.10 27.64
CA ILE A 389 -23.53 -10.93 26.78
C ILE A 389 -23.56 -10.36 25.37
N TYR A 390 -22.39 -10.12 24.80
CA TYR A 390 -22.26 -9.50 23.49
C TYR A 390 -21.03 -9.98 22.71
N ASN A 391 -21.00 -9.72 21.39
CA ASN A 391 -19.83 -10.01 20.56
C ASN A 391 -18.75 -8.92 20.74
N CYS A 392 -17.54 -9.34 21.13
CA CYS A 392 -16.42 -8.43 21.40
C CYS A 392 -15.99 -7.61 20.20
N ASP A 393 -15.88 -8.28 19.03
CA ASP A 393 -15.38 -7.65 17.80
C ASP A 393 -16.39 -6.60 17.30
N LEU A 394 -17.68 -6.90 17.47
CA LEU A 394 -18.76 -5.96 17.12
C LEU A 394 -18.77 -4.75 18.07
N SER A 395 -18.61 -4.97 19.38
CA SER A 395 -18.44 -3.89 20.35
C SER A 395 -17.22 -3.00 20.02
N ALA A 396 -16.11 -3.62 19.63
CA ALA A 396 -14.92 -2.92 19.20
C ALA A 396 -15.14 -2.07 17.94
N SER A 397 -15.85 -2.60 16.94
CA SER A 397 -16.15 -1.85 15.71
C SER A 397 -16.98 -0.59 15.96
N TYR A 398 -17.92 -0.63 16.93
CA TYR A 398 -18.69 0.55 17.37
C TYR A 398 -17.79 1.59 18.03
N ASN A 399 -16.89 1.15 18.91
CA ASN A 399 -15.96 2.04 19.58
C ASN A 399 -14.97 2.68 18.58
N ILE A 400 -14.55 1.95 17.53
CA ILE A 400 -13.67 2.46 16.45
C ILE A 400 -14.37 3.60 15.69
N ALA A 401 -15.63 3.38 15.25
CA ALA A 401 -16.41 4.40 14.55
C ALA A 401 -16.67 5.63 15.46
N ALA A 402 -17.07 5.38 16.71
CA ALA A 402 -17.33 6.43 17.67
C ALA A 402 -16.12 7.29 17.99
N ARG A 403 -14.93 6.70 18.14
CA ARG A 403 -13.68 7.45 18.36
C ARG A 403 -13.34 8.39 17.22
N TYR A 404 -13.62 7.99 15.99
CA TYR A 404 -13.47 8.88 14.85
C TYR A 404 -14.40 10.08 14.96
N LEU A 405 -15.70 9.85 15.19
CA LEU A 405 -16.68 10.93 15.30
C LEU A 405 -16.38 11.87 16.46
N VAL A 406 -16.10 11.35 17.65
CA VAL A 406 -15.72 12.17 18.81
C VAL A 406 -14.52 13.06 18.48
N ARG A 407 -13.48 12.49 17.86
CA ARG A 407 -12.31 13.26 17.43
C ARG A 407 -12.67 14.39 16.45
N GLU A 408 -13.49 14.09 15.44
CA GLU A 408 -13.85 15.09 14.42
C GLU A 408 -14.78 16.17 14.97
N TYR A 409 -15.69 15.85 15.90
CA TYR A 409 -16.52 16.83 16.60
C TYR A 409 -15.71 17.75 17.51
N LEU A 410 -14.70 17.22 18.19
CA LEU A 410 -13.86 18.01 19.10
C LEU A 410 -12.77 18.79 18.37
N LYS A 411 -12.42 18.42 17.14
CA LYS A 411 -11.31 19.03 16.39
C LYS A 411 -11.46 20.55 16.17
N PRO A 412 -12.63 21.09 15.80
CA PRO A 412 -12.81 22.54 15.58
C PRO A 412 -12.92 23.36 16.87
N LEU A 413 -13.03 22.72 18.05
CA LEU A 413 -13.22 23.40 19.34
C LEU A 413 -11.88 23.82 19.95
N ASP A 414 -11.85 24.99 20.57
CA ASP A 414 -10.74 25.44 21.40
C ASP A 414 -10.63 24.66 22.72
N ALA A 415 -9.57 24.89 23.50
CA ALA A 415 -9.31 24.18 24.74
C ALA A 415 -10.40 24.41 25.81
N ASN A 416 -10.93 25.63 25.89
CA ASN A 416 -11.95 25.99 26.90
C ASN A 416 -13.29 25.33 26.58
N SER A 417 -13.70 25.38 25.33
CA SER A 417 -14.91 24.69 24.83
C SER A 417 -14.85 23.18 25.02
N ARG A 418 -13.67 22.56 24.80
CA ARG A 418 -13.46 21.13 25.06
C ARG A 418 -13.59 20.81 26.55
N LEU A 419 -12.97 21.61 27.41
CA LEU A 419 -13.02 21.41 28.87
C LEU A 419 -14.46 21.55 29.38
N ALA A 420 -15.21 22.55 28.88
CA ALA A 420 -16.61 22.74 29.23
C ALA A 420 -17.47 21.52 28.82
N LEU A 421 -17.22 20.93 27.64
CA LEU A 421 -17.90 19.70 27.23
C LEU A 421 -17.50 18.49 28.09
N GLU A 422 -16.23 18.34 28.45
CA GLU A 422 -15.76 17.26 29.32
C GLU A 422 -16.43 17.31 30.71
N THR A 423 -16.60 18.52 31.25
CA THR A 423 -17.28 18.74 32.53
C THR A 423 -18.77 18.35 32.44
N LYS A 424 -19.45 18.75 31.38
CA LYS A 424 -20.87 18.43 31.16
C LYS A 424 -21.14 16.93 30.92
N VAL A 425 -20.24 16.25 30.21
CA VAL A 425 -20.40 14.82 29.87
C VAL A 425 -19.93 13.92 31.01
N SER A 426 -19.25 14.44 32.02
CA SER A 426 -18.64 13.68 33.15
C SER A 426 -17.76 12.51 32.66
N LEU A 427 -17.10 12.67 31.51
CA LEU A 427 -16.29 11.63 30.87
C LEU A 427 -15.05 12.25 30.22
N VAL A 428 -13.94 11.55 30.33
CA VAL A 428 -12.73 11.89 29.59
C VAL A 428 -12.99 11.65 28.09
N LEU A 429 -13.14 12.74 27.32
CA LEU A 429 -13.37 12.69 25.87
C LEU A 429 -12.11 12.34 25.05
N SER A 430 -10.99 12.16 25.73
CA SER A 430 -9.72 11.81 25.10
C SER A 430 -9.19 10.46 25.60
N GLY A 431 -8.34 9.83 24.77
CA GLY A 431 -7.60 8.65 25.18
C GLY A 431 -8.30 7.32 24.96
N THR A 432 -7.99 6.34 25.79
CA THR A 432 -8.33 4.93 25.60
C THR A 432 -9.72 4.54 26.07
N LYS A 433 -10.39 5.39 26.81
CA LYS A 433 -11.72 5.12 27.42
C LYS A 433 -12.90 5.60 26.58
N VAL A 434 -12.66 6.27 25.46
CA VAL A 434 -13.73 6.71 24.56
C VAL A 434 -14.44 5.51 23.94
N THR A 435 -15.75 5.42 24.18
CA THR A 435 -16.65 4.35 23.69
C THR A 435 -17.76 4.92 22.83
N TYR A 436 -18.60 4.07 22.26
CA TYR A 436 -19.80 4.49 21.56
C TYR A 436 -20.79 5.25 22.47
N ASN A 437 -20.92 4.88 23.74
CA ASN A 437 -21.73 5.61 24.70
C ASN A 437 -21.18 7.04 24.95
N THR A 438 -19.87 7.23 24.92
CA THR A 438 -19.25 8.55 24.99
C THR A 438 -19.72 9.45 23.84
N LEU A 439 -19.79 8.90 22.61
CA LEU A 439 -20.32 9.61 21.46
C LEU A 439 -21.79 10.01 21.66
N LYS A 440 -22.63 9.06 22.12
CA LYS A 440 -24.06 9.33 22.35
C LYS A 440 -24.27 10.45 23.37
N ARG A 441 -23.53 10.45 24.48
CA ARG A 441 -23.59 11.53 25.48
C ARG A 441 -23.08 12.85 24.95
N LEU A 442 -22.01 12.85 24.17
CA LEU A 442 -21.50 14.06 23.52
C LEU A 442 -22.57 14.71 22.61
N LEU A 443 -23.22 13.89 21.76
CA LEU A 443 -24.25 14.37 20.84
C LEU A 443 -25.52 14.89 21.52
N LEU A 444 -25.79 14.50 22.78
CA LEU A 444 -26.92 15.04 23.56
C LEU A 444 -26.62 16.42 24.15
N VAL A 445 -25.33 16.80 24.24
CA VAL A 445 -24.89 18.06 24.87
C VAL A 445 -24.47 19.10 23.84
N MET A 446 -24.17 18.68 22.61
CA MET A 446 -23.88 19.57 21.48
C MET A 446 -25.17 20.05 20.81
#